data_94f956bf9bbcfe43086eede92b492c57
#
_entry.id   94f956bf9bbcfe43086eede92b492c57
#
_cell.length_a   1.000
_cell.length_b   1.000
_cell.length_c   1.000
_cell.angle_alpha   90.00
_cell.angle_beta   90.00
_cell.angle_gamma   90.00
#
_symmetry.space_group_name_H-M   'P 1'
#
loop_
_entity.id
_entity.type
_entity.pdbx_description
1 polymer ?
#
loop_
_entity_poly.entity_id
_entity_poly.type
_entity_poly.pdbx_seq_one_letter_code
_entity_poly.pdbx_strand_id
1 'polypeptide(L)' 'MSQKSSWPELVGVLATLAATQIGKDRPDVAVEVLPPGAPLTPDFNDKRVRVFMDDNGIVFKIPVIAK' A
#
# COMPACT_ATOMS: atom_id res chain seq x y z
N MET A 1 16.85 -14.43 1.17
CA MET A 1 15.51 -14.10 0.72
C MET A 1 15.27 -12.61 0.83
N SER A 2 14.90 -11.98 -0.26
CA SER A 2 14.69 -10.53 -0.27
C SER A 2 13.29 -10.21 0.24
N GLN A 3 13.18 -9.13 1.02
CA GLN A 3 11.90 -8.61 1.46
C GLN A 3 11.44 -7.55 0.47
N LYS A 4 10.18 -7.61 0.08
CA LYS A 4 9.63 -6.60 -0.82
C LYS A 4 9.48 -5.28 -0.10
N SER A 5 9.79 -4.20 -0.79
CA SER A 5 9.57 -2.85 -0.31
C SER A 5 8.68 -2.05 -1.24
N SER A 6 8.30 -2.60 -2.38
CA SER A 6 7.38 -1.96 -3.32
C SER A 6 6.60 -3.04 -4.07
N TRP A 7 5.41 -2.67 -4.55
CA TRP A 7 4.50 -3.60 -5.22
C TRP A 7 3.93 -2.98 -6.49
N PRO A 8 4.78 -2.78 -7.52
CA PRO A 8 4.28 -2.18 -8.76
C PRO A 8 3.26 -3.05 -9.48
N GLU A 9 3.28 -4.35 -9.22
CA GLU A 9 2.33 -5.28 -9.83
C GLU A 9 0.91 -5.13 -9.29
N LEU A 10 0.72 -4.40 -8.20
CA LEU A 10 -0.61 -4.23 -7.58
C LEU A 10 -1.35 -3.00 -8.08
N VAL A 11 -0.72 -2.17 -8.92
CA VAL A 11 -1.43 -1.07 -9.57
C VAL A 11 -2.48 -1.67 -10.51
N GLY A 12 -3.72 -1.17 -10.40
CA GLY A 12 -4.84 -1.71 -11.18
C GLY A 12 -5.60 -2.83 -10.50
N VAL A 13 -5.20 -3.20 -9.28
CA VAL A 13 -5.86 -4.25 -8.49
C VAL A 13 -6.78 -3.59 -7.48
N LEU A 14 -7.84 -4.28 -7.07
CA LEU A 14 -8.69 -3.81 -5.98
C LEU A 14 -7.86 -3.59 -4.72
N ALA A 15 -8.06 -2.44 -4.07
CA ALA A 15 -7.23 -2.06 -2.91
C ALA A 15 -7.31 -3.09 -1.78
N THR A 16 -8.47 -3.70 -1.56
CA THR A 16 -8.62 -4.72 -0.52
C THR A 16 -7.79 -5.96 -0.82
N LEU A 17 -7.74 -6.37 -2.08
CA LEU A 17 -6.91 -7.50 -2.49
C LEU A 17 -5.43 -7.16 -2.40
N ALA A 18 -5.09 -5.92 -2.81
CA ALA A 18 -3.70 -5.45 -2.72
C ALA A 18 -3.22 -5.43 -1.26
N ALA A 19 -4.05 -4.92 -0.36
CA ALA A 19 -3.70 -4.89 1.06
C ALA A 19 -3.47 -6.29 1.63
N THR A 20 -4.30 -7.25 1.22
CA THR A 20 -4.14 -8.64 1.65
C THR A 20 -2.82 -9.21 1.15
N GLN A 21 -2.48 -8.94 -0.10
CA GLN A 21 -1.23 -9.46 -0.68
C GLN A 21 -0.01 -8.85 0.01
N ILE A 22 -0.04 -7.54 0.27
CA ILE A 22 1.05 -6.87 0.98
C ILE A 22 1.24 -7.47 2.37
N GLY A 23 0.14 -7.72 3.08
CA GLY A 23 0.20 -8.34 4.41
C GLY A 23 0.81 -9.73 4.38
N LYS A 24 0.59 -10.48 3.30
CA LYS A 24 1.20 -11.80 3.14
C LYS A 24 2.70 -11.70 2.85
N ASP A 25 3.07 -10.73 2.00
CA ASP A 25 4.48 -10.55 1.62
C ASP A 25 5.31 -9.97 2.76
N ARG A 26 4.70 -9.09 3.54
CA ARG A 26 5.38 -8.40 4.64
C ARG A 26 4.46 -8.39 5.87
N PRO A 27 4.36 -9.50 6.62
CA PRO A 27 3.49 -9.53 7.80
C PRO A 27 3.95 -8.62 8.93
N ASP A 28 5.14 -8.07 8.82
CA ASP A 28 5.71 -7.15 9.81
C ASP A 28 5.27 -5.70 9.61
N VAL A 29 4.55 -5.39 8.52
CA VAL A 29 4.15 -4.00 8.24
C VAL A 29 2.64 -3.84 8.41
N ALA A 30 2.23 -2.62 8.77
CA ALA A 30 0.83 -2.23 8.80
C ALA A 30 0.43 -1.71 7.42
N VAL A 31 -0.71 -2.12 6.93
CA VAL A 31 -1.21 -1.69 5.62
C VAL A 31 -2.39 -0.75 5.83
N GLU A 32 -2.29 0.47 5.26
CA GLU A 32 -3.36 1.46 5.29
C GLU A 32 -3.92 1.62 3.89
N VAL A 33 -5.24 1.49 3.76
CA VAL A 33 -5.93 1.77 2.49
C VAL A 33 -6.50 3.18 2.58
N LEU A 34 -6.10 4.06 1.66
CA LEU A 34 -6.47 5.47 1.68
C LEU A 34 -7.35 5.79 0.49
N PRO A 35 -8.56 6.35 0.75
CA PRO A 35 -9.45 6.77 -0.33
C PRO A 35 -8.95 8.04 -1.01
N PRO A 36 -9.54 8.42 -2.17
CA PRO A 36 -9.16 9.67 -2.83
C PRO A 36 -9.37 10.86 -1.90
N GLY A 37 -8.40 11.78 -1.91
CA GLY A 37 -8.48 12.99 -1.10
C GLY A 37 -8.17 12.79 0.37
N ALA A 38 -7.77 11.60 0.80
CA ALA A 38 -7.40 11.37 2.19
C ALA A 38 -6.20 12.24 2.57
N PRO A 39 -6.21 12.86 3.75
CA PRO A 39 -5.07 13.68 4.17
C PRO A 39 -3.84 12.80 4.40
N LEU A 40 -2.69 13.31 3.99
CA LEU A 40 -1.42 12.62 4.17
C LEU A 40 -0.65 13.31 5.28
N THR A 41 -0.10 12.51 6.17
CA THR A 41 0.81 13.02 7.20
C THR A 41 2.24 12.83 6.70
N PRO A 42 3.13 13.82 6.90
CA PRO A 42 4.50 13.73 6.38
C PRO A 42 5.43 12.99 7.34
N ASP A 43 4.97 11.92 7.94
CA ASP A 43 5.79 11.13 8.85
C ASP A 43 6.32 9.90 8.11
N PHE A 44 7.51 9.49 8.52
CA PHE A 44 8.15 8.28 7.96
C PHE A 44 7.95 7.13 8.91
N ASN A 45 7.60 5.97 8.35
CA ASN A 45 7.43 4.77 9.14
C ASN A 45 7.76 3.57 8.26
N ASP A 46 8.88 2.93 8.52
CA ASP A 46 9.34 1.80 7.73
C ASP A 46 8.55 0.51 8.00
N LYS A 47 7.56 0.58 8.86
CA LYS A 47 6.66 -0.54 9.14
C LYS A 47 5.24 -0.27 8.64
N ARG A 48 5.10 0.65 7.69
CA ARG A 48 3.79 1.02 7.16
C ARG A 48 3.83 1.09 5.64
N VAL A 49 2.78 0.55 5.01
CA VAL A 49 2.57 0.68 3.58
C VAL A 49 1.23 1.37 3.37
N ARG A 50 1.20 2.42 2.57
CA ARG A 50 -0.02 3.12 2.20
C ARG A 50 -0.44 2.69 0.81
N VAL A 51 -1.70 2.25 0.71
CA VAL A 51 -2.30 1.82 -0.55
C VAL A 51 -3.30 2.91 -0.96
N PHE A 52 -3.01 3.61 -2.05
CA PHE A 52 -3.85 4.70 -2.55
C PHE A 52 -4.81 4.14 -3.59
N MET A 53 -6.11 4.30 -3.37
CA MET A 53 -7.12 3.83 -4.31
C MET A 53 -7.86 5.01 -4.92
N ASP A 54 -8.40 4.78 -6.13
CA ASP A 54 -9.24 5.75 -6.81
C ASP A 54 -10.71 5.60 -6.37
N ASP A 55 -11.62 6.34 -7.03
CA ASP A 55 -13.06 6.31 -6.70
C ASP A 55 -13.69 4.93 -6.88
N ASN A 56 -13.05 4.06 -7.66
CA ASN A 56 -13.54 2.71 -7.89
C ASN A 56 -12.91 1.68 -6.97
N GLY A 57 -12.09 2.12 -6.04
CA GLY A 57 -11.40 1.21 -5.11
C GLY A 57 -10.21 0.50 -5.73
N ILE A 58 -9.66 1.04 -6.81
CA ILE A 58 -8.55 0.45 -7.56
C ILE A 58 -7.26 1.18 -7.20
N VAL A 59 -6.20 0.43 -6.95
CA VAL A 59 -4.88 0.99 -6.65
C VAL A 59 -4.36 1.74 -7.87
N PHE A 60 -3.96 3.00 -7.69
CA PHE A 60 -3.46 3.80 -8.80
C PHE A 60 -2.03 4.29 -8.60
N LYS A 61 -1.45 4.10 -7.44
CA LYS A 61 -0.04 4.39 -7.17
C LYS A 61 0.65 3.12 -6.72
N ILE A 62 1.93 2.99 -7.04
CA ILE A 62 2.71 1.84 -6.59
C ILE A 62 2.79 1.88 -5.06
N PRO A 63 2.29 0.84 -4.35
CA PRO A 63 2.46 0.79 -2.90
C PRO A 63 3.93 0.60 -2.56
N VAL A 64 4.43 1.40 -1.62
CA VAL A 64 5.83 1.34 -1.18
C VAL A 64 5.88 1.49 0.33
N ILE A 65 6.92 0.92 0.92
CA ILE A 65 7.18 1.13 2.34
C ILE A 65 7.75 2.55 2.49
N ALA A 66 7.13 3.35 3.35
CA ALA A 66 7.58 4.71 3.61
C ALA A 66 8.91 4.67 4.38
N LYS A 67 9.91 5.35 3.85
CA LYS A 67 11.24 5.44 4.49
C LYS A 67 11.58 6.85 4.85
#